data_9b753284e19d580ea1628d433f16ca63
#
_entry.id   9b753284e19d580ea1628d433f16ca63
#
_cell.length_a   1.000
_cell.length_b   1.000
_cell.length_c   1.000
_cell.angle_alpha   90.00
_cell.angle_beta   90.00
_cell.angle_gamma   90.00
#
_symmetry.space_group_name_H-M   'P 1'
#
loop_
_entity.id
_entity.type
_entity.pdbx_description
1 polymer ?
#
loop_
_entity_poly.entity_id
_entity_poly.type
_entity_poly.pdbx_seq_one_letter_code
_entity_poly.pdbx_strand_id
1 'polypeptide(L)'
;MKKRKLLIFAILLGLLTLFISFSQFLSPSTEEMGETDKDFSSERALHYLKEVAKEPHPMGSPTNKRVRDYIVKHFQNLDIPVEIQSKSVKDIREGKYVAKISTGTVENIIAKIPGTSGDDNAILLTAHYDSVTEAPGASDDGYGVVTIMETARALKQMPAPKNTIYFVLTDGEEPGLLGASAFKERTDILNKVSVMFNFEARGNTGVPILFETSPNDLKLVQLYEETVPYPVAYSFASEMYKRMPNDTDFTELKVAKKIGYNFANMNGLEAYHTEIDRVENSDAGTIRHFGSYAFPLVKKYMMMDAKEFQALEESKSDAIYFPLMKKALVVYSEKVVIPLMIVLLVLTAAIFFFIFKKQVIQIKGLALSFFAMIGSLVAIFIFYFLLIRLLASVFNDGIDKYNMIMFGPYDPTILTLMVLLAIVSCFFFVKWISKKWGPANFAIGTQVVWIALAVMTSLTFKGISYAFTIPVIISLLLIIPILLKVNWAKGVYHYVVVAGWVVPSILLLAPIMYLMYIALTISIAPILAILTAIIAFPIIAIVNWLMAEGEA
;
A
#
# COMPACT_ATOMS: atom_id res chain seq x y z
N MET A 1 27.18 23.83 -22.85
CA MET A 1 27.32 22.36 -22.81
C MET A 1 27.10 21.76 -21.42
N LYS A 2 27.70 22.25 -20.33
CA LYS A 2 27.55 21.71 -18.97
C LYS A 2 26.10 21.78 -18.43
N LYS A 3 25.33 22.83 -18.72
CA LYS A 3 23.93 23.00 -18.27
C LYS A 3 22.98 21.91 -18.77
N ARG A 4 23.07 21.54 -20.06
CA ARG A 4 22.26 20.46 -20.61
C ARG A 4 22.56 19.10 -19.96
N LYS A 5 23.82 18.87 -19.55
CA LYS A 5 24.22 17.61 -18.90
C LYS A 5 23.55 17.40 -17.53
N LEU A 6 23.44 18.46 -16.70
CA LEU A 6 22.80 18.33 -15.38
C LEU A 6 21.29 18.04 -15.50
N LEU A 7 20.61 18.69 -16.44
CA LEU A 7 19.19 18.42 -16.69
C LEU A 7 18.97 17.00 -17.23
N ILE A 8 19.79 16.59 -18.22
CA ILE A 8 19.73 15.22 -18.76
C ILE A 8 19.99 14.20 -17.65
N PHE A 9 20.98 14.43 -16.80
CA PHE A 9 21.26 13.58 -15.64
C PHE A 9 20.03 13.47 -14.71
N ALA A 10 19.39 14.59 -14.34
CA ALA A 10 18.21 14.58 -13.49
C ALA A 10 17.06 13.76 -14.09
N ILE A 11 16.84 13.88 -15.41
CA ILE A 11 15.81 13.12 -16.12
C ILE A 11 16.15 11.62 -16.13
N LEU A 12 17.36 11.24 -16.53
CA LEU A 12 17.78 9.83 -16.60
C LEU A 12 17.77 9.18 -15.22
N LEU A 13 18.24 9.90 -14.19
CA LEU A 13 18.20 9.43 -12.81
C LEU A 13 16.76 9.30 -12.31
N GLY A 14 15.88 10.24 -12.66
CA GLY A 14 14.46 10.16 -12.34
C GLY A 14 13.79 8.93 -12.95
N LEU A 15 14.03 8.66 -14.23
CA LEU A 15 13.50 7.47 -14.92
C LEU A 15 14.04 6.16 -14.29
N LEU A 16 15.35 6.11 -14.00
CA LEU A 16 15.93 4.95 -13.31
C LEU A 16 15.34 4.76 -11.92
N THR A 17 15.16 5.83 -11.16
CA THR A 17 14.55 5.77 -9.82
C THR A 17 13.10 5.32 -9.87
N LEU A 18 12.33 5.79 -10.86
CA LEU A 18 10.97 5.29 -11.12
C LEU A 18 10.97 3.80 -11.41
N PHE A 19 11.83 3.33 -12.30
CA PHE A 19 11.93 1.91 -12.62
C PHE A 19 12.25 1.05 -11.38
N ILE A 20 13.21 1.47 -10.56
CA ILE A 20 13.55 0.79 -9.30
C ILE A 20 12.36 0.83 -8.33
N SER A 21 11.72 1.99 -8.21
CA SER A 21 10.58 2.21 -7.33
C SER A 21 9.39 1.30 -7.67
N PHE A 22 9.11 1.11 -8.97
CA PHE A 22 8.00 0.25 -9.42
C PHE A 22 8.35 -1.24 -9.44
N SER A 23 9.62 -1.62 -9.31
CA SER A 23 10.02 -3.04 -9.27
C SER A 23 9.37 -3.82 -8.12
N GLN A 24 9.00 -3.15 -7.03
CA GLN A 24 8.33 -3.75 -5.88
C GLN A 24 6.88 -4.20 -6.18
N PHE A 25 6.25 -3.66 -7.23
CA PHE A 25 4.91 -4.05 -7.66
C PHE A 25 4.92 -5.18 -8.70
N LEU A 26 6.06 -5.82 -8.91
CA LEU A 26 6.19 -7.01 -9.76
C LEU A 26 6.10 -8.26 -8.88
N SER A 27 5.14 -9.13 -9.18
CA SER A 27 5.04 -10.43 -8.52
C SER A 27 6.32 -11.25 -8.74
N PRO A 28 6.73 -12.09 -7.78
CA PRO A 28 7.87 -12.98 -7.96
C PRO A 28 7.58 -14.00 -9.06
N SER A 29 8.62 -14.43 -9.80
CA SER A 29 8.49 -15.56 -10.74
C SER A 29 8.48 -16.91 -10.00
N THR A 30 8.09 -17.98 -10.70
CA THR A 30 8.16 -19.35 -10.15
C THR A 30 9.59 -19.74 -9.79
N GLU A 31 10.57 -19.31 -10.59
CA GLU A 31 12.00 -19.56 -10.33
C GLU A 31 12.48 -18.80 -9.07
N GLU A 32 12.05 -17.55 -8.89
CA GLU A 32 12.39 -16.76 -7.70
C GLU A 32 11.81 -17.37 -6.41
N MET A 33 10.67 -18.04 -6.49
CA MET A 33 10.03 -18.72 -5.35
C MET A 33 10.65 -20.09 -5.04
N GLY A 34 11.33 -20.71 -6.02
CA GLY A 34 11.88 -22.04 -5.87
C GLY A 34 10.82 -23.10 -5.56
N GLU A 35 9.63 -23.00 -6.17
CA GLU A 35 8.48 -23.87 -5.90
C GLU A 35 8.83 -25.35 -6.08
N THR A 36 8.65 -26.15 -5.04
CA THR A 36 8.74 -27.60 -5.06
C THR A 36 7.36 -28.22 -4.81
N ASP A 37 7.24 -29.53 -5.00
CA ASP A 37 5.98 -30.24 -4.72
C ASP A 37 5.54 -30.14 -3.24
N LYS A 38 6.47 -29.85 -2.34
CA LYS A 38 6.20 -29.70 -0.90
C LYS A 38 5.84 -28.28 -0.50
N ASP A 39 6.19 -27.30 -1.33
CA ASP A 39 5.93 -25.89 -1.05
C ASP A 39 4.58 -25.44 -1.61
N PHE A 40 4.23 -24.19 -1.35
CA PHE A 40 3.07 -23.55 -1.97
C PHE A 40 3.27 -23.47 -3.50
N SER A 41 2.25 -23.82 -4.27
CA SER A 41 2.26 -23.73 -5.73
C SER A 41 1.09 -22.93 -6.25
N SER A 42 1.41 -21.85 -6.97
CA SER A 42 0.40 -21.03 -7.64
C SER A 42 -0.35 -21.77 -8.74
N GLU A 43 0.26 -22.77 -9.38
CA GLU A 43 -0.39 -23.58 -10.40
C GLU A 43 -1.47 -24.48 -9.79
N ARG A 44 -1.19 -25.14 -8.66
CA ARG A 44 -2.19 -25.92 -7.93
C ARG A 44 -3.31 -25.04 -7.39
N ALA A 45 -2.97 -23.88 -6.80
CA ALA A 45 -3.95 -22.93 -6.33
C ALA A 45 -4.88 -22.45 -7.46
N LEU A 46 -4.33 -22.15 -8.64
CA LEU A 46 -5.12 -21.80 -9.82
C LEU A 46 -6.02 -22.95 -10.30
N HIS A 47 -5.59 -24.21 -10.11
CA HIS A 47 -6.45 -25.36 -10.40
C HIS A 47 -7.67 -25.40 -9.47
N TYR A 48 -7.49 -25.12 -8.16
CA TYR A 48 -8.62 -25.03 -7.21
C TYR A 48 -9.55 -23.87 -7.56
N LEU A 49 -9.00 -22.74 -8.00
CA LEU A 49 -9.77 -21.56 -8.37
C LEU A 49 -10.78 -21.83 -9.49
N LYS A 50 -10.44 -22.71 -10.46
CA LYS A 50 -11.34 -23.11 -11.54
C LYS A 50 -12.64 -23.76 -11.05
N GLU A 51 -12.60 -24.40 -9.89
CA GLU A 51 -13.78 -25.02 -9.29
C GLU A 51 -14.51 -24.05 -8.35
N VAL A 52 -13.77 -23.21 -7.62
CA VAL A 52 -14.35 -22.20 -6.70
C VAL A 52 -15.09 -21.13 -7.49
N ALA A 53 -14.41 -20.47 -8.44
CA ALA A 53 -14.93 -19.32 -9.17
C ALA A 53 -15.50 -19.69 -10.57
N LYS A 54 -16.09 -20.85 -10.70
CA LYS A 54 -16.69 -21.32 -11.98
C LYS A 54 -17.87 -20.48 -12.41
N GLU A 55 -18.64 -20.01 -11.46
CA GLU A 55 -19.85 -19.20 -11.64
C GLU A 55 -20.14 -18.41 -10.37
N PRO A 56 -20.97 -17.34 -10.44
CA PRO A 56 -21.37 -16.61 -9.24
C PRO A 56 -21.98 -17.53 -8.17
N HIS A 57 -21.53 -17.35 -6.94
CA HIS A 57 -21.93 -18.21 -5.80
C HIS A 57 -22.26 -17.37 -4.55
N PRO A 58 -23.27 -16.49 -4.66
CA PRO A 58 -23.67 -15.66 -3.53
C PRO A 58 -24.23 -16.51 -2.39
N MET A 59 -24.05 -16.03 -1.16
CA MET A 59 -24.54 -16.67 0.07
C MET A 59 -25.94 -17.27 -0.08
N GLY A 60 -26.10 -18.52 0.35
CA GLY A 60 -27.37 -19.24 0.34
C GLY A 60 -27.82 -19.80 -1.02
N SER A 61 -27.04 -19.57 -2.10
CA SER A 61 -27.34 -20.15 -3.42
C SER A 61 -26.93 -21.63 -3.52
N PRO A 62 -27.51 -22.38 -4.47
CA PRO A 62 -27.05 -23.75 -4.76
C PRO A 62 -25.58 -23.82 -5.21
N THR A 63 -25.09 -22.77 -5.89
CA THR A 63 -23.70 -22.65 -6.33
C THR A 63 -22.77 -22.41 -5.13
N ASN A 64 -23.15 -21.57 -4.17
CA ASN A 64 -22.43 -21.39 -2.91
C ASN A 64 -22.29 -22.70 -2.14
N LYS A 65 -23.36 -23.50 -2.04
CA LYS A 65 -23.31 -24.83 -1.43
C LYS A 65 -22.33 -25.77 -2.19
N ARG A 66 -22.30 -25.74 -3.52
CA ARG A 66 -21.36 -26.51 -4.33
C ARG A 66 -19.90 -26.12 -4.00
N VAL A 67 -19.60 -24.83 -3.91
CA VAL A 67 -18.27 -24.31 -3.55
C VAL A 67 -17.89 -24.75 -2.14
N ARG A 68 -18.80 -24.58 -1.16
CA ARG A 68 -18.60 -25.07 0.20
C ARG A 68 -18.26 -26.56 0.24
N ASP A 69 -19.04 -27.39 -0.45
CA ASP A 69 -18.85 -28.85 -0.46
C ASP A 69 -17.53 -29.24 -1.16
N TYR A 70 -17.11 -28.50 -2.18
CA TYR A 70 -15.80 -28.68 -2.82
C TYR A 70 -14.65 -28.38 -1.85
N ILE A 71 -14.71 -27.27 -1.14
CA ILE A 71 -13.69 -26.86 -0.17
C ILE A 71 -13.62 -27.86 1.00
N VAL A 72 -14.76 -28.26 1.53
CA VAL A 72 -14.84 -29.28 2.59
C VAL A 72 -14.18 -30.58 2.15
N LYS A 73 -14.50 -31.05 0.93
CA LYS A 73 -13.90 -32.26 0.36
C LYS A 73 -12.37 -32.12 0.18
N HIS A 74 -11.88 -30.93 -0.19
CA HIS A 74 -10.43 -30.68 -0.29
C HIS A 74 -9.74 -30.90 1.06
N PHE A 75 -10.24 -30.32 2.16
CA PHE A 75 -9.68 -30.55 3.50
C PHE A 75 -9.78 -32.00 3.95
N GLN A 76 -10.91 -32.65 3.68
CA GLN A 76 -11.09 -34.07 4.01
C GLN A 76 -10.08 -34.97 3.25
N ASN A 77 -9.82 -34.69 1.99
CA ASN A 77 -8.82 -35.44 1.18
C ASN A 77 -7.38 -35.26 1.72
N LEU A 78 -7.13 -34.21 2.49
CA LEU A 78 -5.86 -33.96 3.19
C LEU A 78 -5.83 -34.54 4.61
N ASP A 79 -6.85 -35.29 5.02
CA ASP A 79 -7.02 -35.75 6.41
C ASP A 79 -6.97 -34.57 7.41
N ILE A 80 -7.56 -33.43 7.05
CA ILE A 80 -7.72 -32.28 7.93
C ILE A 80 -9.16 -32.28 8.44
N PRO A 81 -9.39 -32.36 9.77
CA PRO A 81 -10.71 -32.27 10.35
C PRO A 81 -11.39 -30.94 9.97
N VAL A 82 -12.64 -31.02 9.54
CA VAL A 82 -13.43 -29.87 9.13
C VAL A 82 -14.81 -29.93 9.72
N GLU A 83 -15.32 -28.79 10.18
CA GLU A 83 -16.71 -28.61 10.65
C GLU A 83 -17.36 -27.45 9.87
N ILE A 84 -18.70 -27.46 9.82
CA ILE A 84 -19.49 -26.37 9.25
C ILE A 84 -20.24 -25.69 10.40
N GLN A 85 -19.98 -24.40 10.59
CA GLN A 85 -20.77 -23.57 11.47
C GLN A 85 -21.96 -23.01 10.69
N SER A 86 -23.14 -23.62 10.86
CA SER A 86 -24.38 -23.08 10.28
C SER A 86 -25.09 -22.19 11.29
N LYS A 87 -25.34 -20.93 10.93
CA LYS A 87 -25.98 -19.96 11.81
C LYS A 87 -26.83 -18.94 11.07
N SER A 88 -28.04 -18.70 11.57
CA SER A 88 -28.85 -17.56 11.11
C SER A 88 -28.38 -16.28 11.79
N VAL A 89 -27.99 -15.30 10.99
CA VAL A 89 -27.46 -14.02 11.45
C VAL A 89 -28.34 -12.89 10.95
N LYS A 90 -28.51 -11.88 11.80
CA LYS A 90 -29.10 -10.60 11.44
C LYS A 90 -28.11 -9.51 11.85
N ASP A 91 -27.54 -8.83 10.87
CA ASP A 91 -26.71 -7.67 11.10
C ASP A 91 -27.44 -6.38 10.75
N ILE A 92 -27.30 -5.37 11.60
CA ILE A 92 -27.87 -4.03 11.39
C ILE A 92 -26.72 -3.06 11.49
N ARG A 93 -26.27 -2.55 10.34
CA ARG A 93 -25.24 -1.52 10.28
C ARG A 93 -25.87 -0.15 10.05
N GLU A 94 -25.64 0.75 10.98
CA GLU A 94 -26.01 2.15 10.83
C GLU A 94 -24.97 2.85 9.96
N GLY A 95 -25.23 2.94 8.66
CA GLY A 95 -24.46 3.80 7.77
C GLY A 95 -24.81 5.27 7.97
N LYS A 96 -23.94 6.18 7.55
CA LYS A 96 -24.11 7.65 7.69
C LYS A 96 -25.46 8.16 7.10
N TYR A 97 -26.04 7.46 6.14
CA TYR A 97 -27.24 7.90 5.43
C TYR A 97 -28.37 6.85 5.37
N VAL A 98 -28.06 5.57 5.53
CA VAL A 98 -29.05 4.48 5.48
C VAL A 98 -28.57 3.34 6.37
N ALA A 99 -29.47 2.78 7.19
CA ALA A 99 -29.19 1.54 7.89
C ALA A 99 -29.22 0.38 6.89
N LYS A 100 -28.14 -0.37 6.77
CA LYS A 100 -28.10 -1.63 6.02
C LYS A 100 -28.49 -2.77 6.96
N ILE A 101 -29.59 -3.45 6.65
CA ILE A 101 -30.02 -4.65 7.36
C ILE A 101 -29.69 -5.84 6.45
N SER A 102 -28.82 -6.71 6.92
CA SER A 102 -28.48 -7.95 6.24
C SER A 102 -28.91 -9.14 7.11
N THR A 103 -29.59 -10.11 6.53
CA THR A 103 -30.06 -11.31 7.20
C THR A 103 -29.85 -12.53 6.33
N GLY A 104 -29.39 -13.62 6.91
CA GLY A 104 -29.23 -14.88 6.20
C GLY A 104 -28.74 -15.99 7.10
N THR A 105 -28.71 -17.20 6.57
CA THR A 105 -28.02 -18.32 7.21
C THR A 105 -26.67 -18.49 6.54
N VAL A 106 -25.61 -18.29 7.30
CA VAL A 106 -24.22 -18.49 6.87
C VAL A 106 -23.77 -19.92 7.20
N GLU A 107 -22.85 -20.43 6.40
CA GLU A 107 -22.27 -21.77 6.57
C GLU A 107 -20.75 -21.71 6.53
N ASN A 108 -20.14 -21.15 7.59
CA ASN A 108 -18.68 -21.03 7.67
C ASN A 108 -18.00 -22.41 7.70
N ILE A 109 -16.91 -22.54 6.96
CA ILE A 109 -16.08 -23.76 6.94
C ILE A 109 -14.92 -23.54 7.92
N ILE A 110 -14.76 -24.44 8.89
CA ILE A 110 -13.72 -24.37 9.91
C ILE A 110 -12.90 -25.66 9.84
N ALA A 111 -11.69 -25.56 9.27
CA ALA A 111 -10.75 -26.67 9.22
C ALA A 111 -9.61 -26.46 10.23
N LYS A 112 -9.01 -27.57 10.72
CA LYS A 112 -8.04 -27.50 11.83
C LYS A 112 -6.90 -28.49 11.65
N ILE A 113 -5.64 -27.99 11.70
CA ILE A 113 -4.47 -28.82 11.97
C ILE A 113 -4.12 -28.67 13.46
N PRO A 114 -4.27 -29.73 14.27
CA PRO A 114 -4.02 -29.65 15.70
C PRO A 114 -2.52 -29.46 15.99
N GLY A 115 -2.21 -28.58 16.95
CA GLY A 115 -0.87 -28.41 17.49
C GLY A 115 -0.50 -29.50 18.48
N THR A 116 0.80 -29.65 18.74
CA THR A 116 1.37 -30.67 19.63
C THR A 116 1.79 -30.13 20.99
N SER A 117 1.88 -28.79 21.18
CA SER A 117 2.35 -28.17 22.43
C SER A 117 1.36 -28.25 23.58
N GLY A 118 0.06 -28.38 23.29
CA GLY A 118 -1.00 -28.24 24.29
C GLY A 118 -1.24 -26.79 24.75
N ASP A 119 -0.49 -25.84 24.24
CA ASP A 119 -0.66 -24.41 24.52
C ASP A 119 -1.89 -23.83 23.80
N ASP A 120 -2.49 -22.79 24.39
CA ASP A 120 -3.62 -22.08 23.81
C ASP A 120 -3.19 -21.02 22.77
N ASN A 121 -2.07 -21.24 22.08
CA ASN A 121 -1.62 -20.38 20.99
C ASN A 121 -2.05 -20.98 19.65
N ALA A 122 -2.97 -20.33 18.98
CA ALA A 122 -3.44 -20.77 17.68
C ALA A 122 -3.24 -19.69 16.62
N ILE A 123 -3.13 -20.14 15.39
CA ILE A 123 -2.99 -19.33 14.18
C ILE A 123 -4.33 -19.43 13.45
N LEU A 124 -4.87 -18.30 13.00
CA LEU A 124 -6.09 -18.23 12.21
C LEU A 124 -5.78 -17.66 10.82
N LEU A 125 -6.15 -18.40 9.78
CA LEU A 125 -6.20 -17.88 8.40
C LEU A 125 -7.66 -17.74 8.01
N THR A 126 -8.04 -16.61 7.43
CA THR A 126 -9.40 -16.36 6.97
C THR A 126 -9.47 -15.71 5.59
N ALA A 127 -10.52 -16.04 4.86
CA ALA A 127 -10.95 -15.52 3.57
C ALA A 127 -12.44 -15.80 3.43
N HIS A 128 -13.17 -15.05 2.59
CA HIS A 128 -14.57 -15.39 2.34
C HIS A 128 -14.74 -16.22 1.07
N TYR A 129 -15.71 -17.13 1.07
CA TYR A 129 -15.92 -18.00 -0.10
C TYR A 129 -17.25 -17.72 -0.81
N ASP A 130 -18.03 -16.76 -0.36
CA ASP A 130 -19.17 -16.26 -1.13
C ASP A 130 -18.73 -15.19 -2.14
N SER A 131 -19.51 -14.98 -3.17
CA SER A 131 -19.32 -13.90 -4.14
C SER A 131 -20.57 -13.03 -4.24
N VAL A 132 -20.44 -11.86 -4.87
CA VAL A 132 -21.63 -11.11 -5.32
C VAL A 132 -22.38 -11.86 -6.44
N THR A 133 -23.63 -11.48 -6.70
CA THR A 133 -24.46 -12.11 -7.74
C THR A 133 -23.96 -11.82 -9.15
N GLU A 134 -23.23 -10.73 -9.35
CA GLU A 134 -22.76 -10.24 -10.63
C GLU A 134 -21.40 -10.77 -11.05
N ALA A 135 -20.64 -11.37 -10.10
CA ALA A 135 -19.27 -11.80 -10.33
C ALA A 135 -19.02 -13.24 -9.90
N PRO A 136 -18.23 -14.03 -10.67
CA PRO A 136 -17.77 -15.34 -10.23
C PRO A 136 -16.87 -15.32 -9.00
N GLY A 137 -16.29 -14.15 -8.61
CA GLY A 137 -15.45 -14.01 -7.41
C GLY A 137 -14.11 -14.73 -7.53
N ALA A 138 -13.46 -14.65 -8.68
CA ALA A 138 -12.17 -15.33 -8.87
C ALA A 138 -11.05 -14.68 -8.05
N SER A 139 -11.05 -13.37 -7.98
CA SER A 139 -10.14 -12.62 -7.12
C SER A 139 -10.79 -12.34 -5.77
N ASP A 140 -12.02 -11.90 -5.76
CA ASP A 140 -12.78 -11.48 -4.60
C ASP A 140 -13.79 -12.55 -4.13
N ASP A 141 -13.48 -13.43 -3.16
CA ASP A 141 -12.16 -13.61 -2.57
C ASP A 141 -11.57 -15.01 -2.88
N GLY A 142 -11.78 -15.44 -4.13
CA GLY A 142 -11.24 -16.73 -4.61
C GLY A 142 -9.72 -16.86 -4.44
N TYR A 143 -8.96 -15.76 -4.57
CA TYR A 143 -7.51 -15.77 -4.33
C TYR A 143 -7.17 -16.08 -2.88
N GLY A 144 -7.86 -15.48 -1.91
CA GLY A 144 -7.69 -15.79 -0.50
C GLY A 144 -8.06 -17.24 -0.20
N VAL A 145 -9.21 -17.70 -0.70
CA VAL A 145 -9.66 -19.10 -0.54
C VAL A 145 -8.61 -20.09 -1.01
N VAL A 146 -8.13 -19.97 -2.26
CA VAL A 146 -7.16 -20.94 -2.80
C VAL A 146 -5.77 -20.78 -2.19
N THR A 147 -5.40 -19.60 -1.72
CA THR A 147 -4.18 -19.39 -0.95
C THR A 147 -4.22 -20.19 0.36
N ILE A 148 -5.36 -20.17 1.07
CA ILE A 148 -5.57 -20.95 2.29
C ILE A 148 -5.57 -22.45 1.98
N MET A 149 -6.28 -22.90 0.95
CA MET A 149 -6.34 -24.30 0.55
C MET A 149 -4.96 -24.87 0.23
N GLU A 150 -4.17 -24.15 -0.56
CA GLU A 150 -2.84 -24.60 -0.96
C GLU A 150 -1.83 -24.50 0.18
N THR A 151 -1.94 -23.47 1.04
CA THR A 151 -1.14 -23.37 2.26
C THR A 151 -1.41 -24.55 3.19
N ALA A 152 -2.66 -24.95 3.38
CA ALA A 152 -3.03 -26.11 4.19
C ALA A 152 -2.43 -27.41 3.62
N ARG A 153 -2.48 -27.61 2.29
CA ARG A 153 -1.87 -28.76 1.63
C ARG A 153 -0.35 -28.80 1.86
N ALA A 154 0.33 -27.64 1.68
CA ALA A 154 1.78 -27.56 1.86
C ALA A 154 2.20 -27.84 3.31
N LEU A 155 1.46 -27.30 4.28
CA LEU A 155 1.71 -27.54 5.71
C LEU A 155 1.53 -29.02 6.11
N LYS A 156 0.60 -29.74 5.50
CA LYS A 156 0.43 -31.20 5.73
C LYS A 156 1.63 -32.04 5.30
N GLN A 157 2.49 -31.52 4.42
CA GLN A 157 3.74 -32.18 4.03
C GLN A 157 4.89 -31.91 5.02
N MET A 158 4.64 -31.08 6.04
CA MET A 158 5.61 -30.70 7.05
C MET A 158 5.44 -31.49 8.35
N PRO A 159 6.43 -31.49 9.26
CA PRO A 159 6.24 -31.99 10.62
C PRO A 159 5.06 -31.31 11.31
N ALA A 160 4.43 -32.04 12.24
CA ALA A 160 3.28 -31.53 13.00
C ALA A 160 3.64 -30.19 13.67
N PRO A 161 2.73 -29.18 13.59
CA PRO A 161 2.97 -27.88 14.18
C PRO A 161 2.97 -27.94 15.71
N LYS A 162 3.68 -27.04 16.39
CA LYS A 162 3.52 -26.83 17.82
C LYS A 162 2.16 -26.20 18.12
N ASN A 163 1.81 -25.16 17.37
CA ASN A 163 0.60 -24.38 17.57
C ASN A 163 -0.51 -24.83 16.63
N THR A 164 -1.74 -24.88 17.13
CA THR A 164 -2.92 -25.22 16.33
C THR A 164 -3.12 -24.19 15.20
N ILE A 165 -3.46 -24.68 14.00
CA ILE A 165 -3.76 -23.82 12.84
C ILE A 165 -5.24 -24.02 12.49
N TYR A 166 -6.00 -22.92 12.49
CA TYR A 166 -7.38 -22.87 12.01
C TYR A 166 -7.41 -22.21 10.63
N PHE A 167 -8.15 -22.80 9.72
CA PHE A 167 -8.52 -22.28 8.43
C PHE A 167 -10.01 -22.01 8.45
N VAL A 168 -10.39 -20.74 8.40
CA VAL A 168 -11.80 -20.33 8.49
C VAL A 168 -12.17 -19.65 7.18
N LEU A 169 -13.02 -20.31 6.41
CA LEU A 169 -13.56 -19.73 5.19
C LEU A 169 -14.99 -19.29 5.50
N THR A 170 -15.18 -17.99 5.52
CA THR A 170 -16.43 -17.34 5.93
C THR A 170 -17.42 -17.30 4.77
N ASP A 171 -18.70 -17.28 5.11
CA ASP A 171 -19.82 -17.16 4.17
C ASP A 171 -20.56 -15.84 4.42
N GLY A 172 -21.01 -15.18 3.37
CA GLY A 172 -21.81 -13.97 3.51
C GLY A 172 -21.01 -12.74 3.95
N GLU A 173 -19.79 -12.58 3.48
CA GLU A 173 -19.01 -11.34 3.60
C GLU A 173 -19.69 -10.23 2.81
N GLU A 174 -20.01 -10.49 1.55
CA GLU A 174 -20.55 -9.57 0.57
C GLU A 174 -21.88 -8.88 0.97
N PRO A 175 -22.82 -9.58 1.58
CA PRO A 175 -24.01 -8.90 2.10
C PRO A 175 -23.75 -8.10 3.38
N GLY A 176 -22.60 -8.27 4.06
CA GLY A 176 -22.23 -7.46 5.21
C GLY A 176 -21.52 -8.19 6.34
N LEU A 177 -20.47 -8.97 6.06
CA LEU A 177 -19.59 -9.67 7.02
C LEU A 177 -20.33 -10.64 7.94
N LEU A 178 -21.41 -11.26 7.45
CA LEU A 178 -22.30 -12.09 8.28
C LEU A 178 -21.59 -13.33 8.83
N GLY A 179 -20.71 -13.94 8.03
CA GLY A 179 -19.91 -15.09 8.44
C GLY A 179 -18.92 -14.77 9.53
N ALA A 180 -18.16 -13.69 9.39
CA ALA A 180 -17.24 -13.23 10.43
C ALA A 180 -17.98 -12.86 11.72
N SER A 181 -19.14 -12.20 11.61
CA SER A 181 -20.01 -11.90 12.74
C SER A 181 -20.50 -13.17 13.45
N ALA A 182 -20.86 -14.22 12.71
CA ALA A 182 -21.21 -15.52 13.27
C ALA A 182 -20.00 -16.22 13.92
N PHE A 183 -18.82 -16.16 13.26
CA PHE A 183 -17.60 -16.78 13.77
C PHE A 183 -17.08 -16.09 15.04
N LYS A 184 -17.32 -14.82 15.21
CA LYS A 184 -16.97 -14.05 16.41
C LYS A 184 -17.56 -14.66 17.71
N GLU A 185 -18.64 -15.42 17.61
CA GLU A 185 -19.23 -16.12 18.74
C GLU A 185 -18.52 -17.45 19.08
N ARG A 186 -17.62 -17.94 18.22
CA ARG A 186 -16.78 -19.11 18.48
C ARG A 186 -15.64 -18.76 19.44
N THR A 187 -16.02 -18.35 20.65
CA THR A 187 -15.07 -17.99 21.71
C THR A 187 -14.19 -19.16 22.13
N ASP A 188 -14.65 -20.40 21.93
CA ASP A 188 -13.88 -21.63 22.11
C ASP A 188 -12.64 -21.71 21.19
N ILE A 189 -12.71 -21.08 20.03
CA ILE A 189 -11.60 -20.95 19.08
C ILE A 189 -10.88 -19.61 19.28
N LEU A 190 -11.62 -18.50 19.22
CA LEU A 190 -11.02 -17.15 19.21
C LEU A 190 -10.21 -16.85 20.46
N ASN A 191 -10.58 -17.39 21.62
CA ASN A 191 -9.77 -17.19 22.84
C ASN A 191 -8.38 -17.81 22.74
N LYS A 192 -8.19 -18.82 21.88
CA LYS A 192 -6.91 -19.51 21.65
C LYS A 192 -6.09 -18.86 20.52
N VAL A 193 -6.71 -18.08 19.66
CA VAL A 193 -6.03 -17.43 18.54
C VAL A 193 -5.08 -16.36 19.06
N SER A 194 -3.80 -16.46 18.74
CA SER A 194 -2.79 -15.44 19.03
C SER A 194 -2.51 -14.53 17.82
N VAL A 195 -2.59 -15.08 16.62
CA VAL A 195 -2.37 -14.30 15.38
C VAL A 195 -3.39 -14.68 14.32
N MET A 196 -3.85 -13.69 13.55
CA MET A 196 -4.72 -13.91 12.40
C MET A 196 -4.17 -13.29 11.11
N PHE A 197 -4.51 -13.97 10.00
CA PHE A 197 -4.21 -13.58 8.63
C PHE A 197 -5.52 -13.51 7.87
N ASN A 198 -5.87 -12.33 7.38
CA ASN A 198 -6.99 -12.15 6.49
C ASN A 198 -6.49 -11.89 5.08
N PHE A 199 -7.09 -12.55 4.11
CA PHE A 199 -6.81 -12.36 2.70
C PHE A 199 -8.06 -11.78 2.06
N GLU A 200 -7.86 -10.85 1.14
CA GLU A 200 -8.90 -10.04 0.50
C GLU A 200 -8.50 -9.64 -0.91
N ALA A 201 -9.45 -9.17 -1.67
CA ALA A 201 -9.20 -8.59 -2.97
C ALA A 201 -10.10 -7.37 -3.25
N ARG A 202 -9.56 -6.43 -4.02
CA ARG A 202 -10.30 -5.29 -4.55
C ARG A 202 -9.99 -5.04 -6.02
N GLY A 203 -9.41 -5.99 -6.66
CA GLY A 203 -9.04 -5.99 -8.07
C GLY A 203 -8.60 -7.40 -8.43
N ASN A 204 -8.25 -7.67 -9.67
CA ASN A 204 -7.94 -9.02 -10.12
C ASN A 204 -6.47 -9.28 -10.43
N THR A 205 -5.60 -8.28 -10.23
CA THR A 205 -4.17 -8.39 -10.57
C THR A 205 -3.29 -7.64 -9.57
N GLY A 206 -1.97 -7.71 -9.78
CA GLY A 206 -0.97 -6.98 -9.03
C GLY A 206 -0.59 -7.64 -7.72
N VAL A 207 0.32 -7.02 -7.00
CA VAL A 207 0.86 -7.56 -5.76
C VAL A 207 -0.12 -7.35 -4.61
N PRO A 208 -0.31 -8.34 -3.72
CA PRO A 208 -1.02 -8.12 -2.48
C PRO A 208 -0.22 -7.18 -1.57
N ILE A 209 -0.92 -6.30 -0.90
CA ILE A 209 -0.36 -5.28 -0.02
C ILE A 209 -0.80 -5.60 1.41
N LEU A 210 0.12 -5.53 2.36
CA LEU A 210 -0.25 -5.44 3.77
C LEU A 210 -0.82 -4.03 4.00
N PHE A 211 -2.15 -3.92 3.99
CA PHE A 211 -2.83 -2.64 4.06
C PHE A 211 -3.44 -2.33 5.44
N GLU A 212 -3.54 -3.33 6.30
CA GLU A 212 -4.01 -3.16 7.67
C GLU A 212 -3.31 -4.14 8.61
N THR A 213 -3.04 -3.69 9.83
CA THR A 213 -2.51 -4.46 10.95
C THR A 213 -3.29 -4.14 12.23
N SER A 214 -3.15 -4.99 13.23
CA SER A 214 -3.60 -4.67 14.59
C SER A 214 -2.77 -3.52 15.19
N PRO A 215 -3.29 -2.75 16.17
CA PRO A 215 -2.53 -1.69 16.84
C PRO A 215 -1.28 -2.19 17.56
N ASN A 216 -0.28 -1.30 17.73
CA ASN A 216 1.01 -1.59 18.35
C ASN A 216 1.84 -2.62 17.55
N ASP A 217 1.82 -2.51 16.27
CA ASP A 217 2.26 -3.48 15.27
C ASP A 217 3.79 -3.53 15.01
N LEU A 218 4.60 -2.77 15.72
CA LEU A 218 6.04 -2.67 15.43
C LEU A 218 6.72 -4.04 15.34
N LYS A 219 6.56 -4.89 16.34
CA LYS A 219 7.16 -6.23 16.33
C LYS A 219 6.52 -7.16 15.32
N LEU A 220 5.24 -6.99 15.07
CA LEU A 220 4.49 -7.73 14.07
C LEU A 220 5.02 -7.46 12.65
N VAL A 221 5.22 -6.18 12.32
CA VAL A 221 5.75 -5.77 11.01
C VAL A 221 7.24 -6.10 10.86
N GLN A 222 8.02 -6.05 11.96
CA GLN A 222 9.41 -6.53 11.93
C GLN A 222 9.47 -8.03 11.61
N LEU A 223 8.62 -8.85 12.24
CA LEU A 223 8.55 -10.27 11.93
C LEU A 223 8.12 -10.54 10.48
N TYR A 224 7.18 -9.73 9.96
CA TYR A 224 6.78 -9.78 8.55
C TYR A 224 7.98 -9.49 7.63
N GLU A 225 8.73 -8.43 7.89
CA GLU A 225 9.93 -8.06 7.13
C GLU A 225 11.00 -9.15 7.14
N GLU A 226 11.25 -9.75 8.31
CA GLU A 226 12.24 -10.82 8.47
C GLU A 226 11.84 -12.14 7.79
N THR A 227 10.53 -12.40 7.64
CA THR A 227 10.01 -13.71 7.23
C THR A 227 9.60 -13.74 5.77
N VAL A 228 9.04 -12.64 5.26
CA VAL A 228 8.47 -12.57 3.91
C VAL A 228 9.53 -12.21 2.88
N PRO A 229 9.74 -13.04 1.82
CA PRO A 229 10.82 -12.80 0.86
C PRO A 229 10.58 -11.61 -0.08
N TYR A 230 9.32 -11.20 -0.27
CA TYR A 230 8.92 -10.12 -1.18
C TYR A 230 7.90 -9.19 -0.50
N PRO A 231 8.28 -8.50 0.59
CA PRO A 231 7.33 -7.75 1.39
C PRO A 231 6.85 -6.48 0.68
N VAL A 232 5.53 -6.34 0.54
CA VAL A 232 4.89 -5.10 0.06
C VAL A 232 3.95 -4.59 1.15
N ALA A 233 4.39 -3.57 1.85
CA ALA A 233 3.68 -3.00 3.01
C ALA A 233 3.95 -1.50 3.13
N TYR A 234 2.92 -0.72 3.44
CA TYR A 234 3.03 0.72 3.60
C TYR A 234 2.24 1.18 4.82
N SER A 235 2.89 1.79 5.79
CA SER A 235 2.21 2.44 6.92
C SER A 235 1.22 3.51 6.48
N PHE A 236 1.47 4.15 5.33
CA PHE A 236 0.52 5.04 4.66
C PHE A 236 -0.80 4.34 4.33
N ALA A 237 -0.75 3.11 3.79
CA ALA A 237 -1.96 2.35 3.43
C ALA A 237 -2.80 2.05 4.67
N SER A 238 -2.18 1.60 5.76
CA SER A 238 -2.86 1.34 7.03
C SER A 238 -3.50 2.60 7.62
N GLU A 239 -2.82 3.74 7.56
CA GLU A 239 -3.40 5.00 8.03
C GLU A 239 -4.56 5.50 7.16
N MET A 240 -4.49 5.31 5.85
CA MET A 240 -5.58 5.66 4.93
C MET A 240 -6.77 4.76 5.16
N TYR A 241 -6.58 3.45 5.24
CA TYR A 241 -7.65 2.47 5.42
C TYR A 241 -8.45 2.75 6.71
N LYS A 242 -7.80 3.06 7.82
CA LYS A 242 -8.46 3.45 9.09
C LYS A 242 -9.44 4.64 8.95
N ARG A 243 -9.37 5.41 7.86
CA ARG A 243 -10.21 6.58 7.59
C ARG A 243 -11.23 6.37 6.47
N MET A 244 -11.14 5.24 5.79
CA MET A 244 -12.09 4.85 4.75
C MET A 244 -13.28 4.11 5.36
N PRO A 245 -14.46 4.19 4.75
CA PRO A 245 -15.66 3.49 5.24
C PRO A 245 -15.72 2.02 4.77
N ASN A 246 -14.58 1.39 4.59
CA ASN A 246 -14.46 0.00 4.13
C ASN A 246 -14.21 -0.92 5.31
N ASP A 247 -14.81 -2.09 5.28
CA ASP A 247 -14.66 -3.15 6.27
C ASP A 247 -14.31 -4.46 5.56
N THR A 248 -13.72 -5.40 6.29
CA THR A 248 -13.45 -6.77 5.90
C THR A 248 -13.72 -7.69 7.07
N ASP A 249 -13.67 -9.00 6.89
CA ASP A 249 -13.77 -9.97 7.97
C ASP A 249 -12.79 -9.69 9.12
N PHE A 250 -11.60 -9.16 8.79
CA PHE A 250 -10.62 -8.74 9.78
C PHE A 250 -11.17 -7.67 10.75
N THR A 251 -12.04 -6.78 10.28
CA THR A 251 -12.67 -5.75 11.11
C THR A 251 -13.51 -6.35 12.23
N GLU A 252 -14.29 -7.39 11.93
CA GLU A 252 -15.10 -8.10 12.91
C GLU A 252 -14.25 -8.91 13.89
N LEU A 253 -13.18 -9.54 13.42
CA LEU A 253 -12.38 -10.48 14.18
C LEU A 253 -11.31 -9.80 15.06
N LYS A 254 -10.75 -8.66 14.65
CA LYS A 254 -9.74 -7.91 15.43
C LYS A 254 -10.25 -7.34 16.76
N VAL A 255 -11.57 -7.24 16.94
CA VAL A 255 -12.19 -6.76 18.19
C VAL A 255 -11.78 -7.60 19.41
N ALA A 256 -11.36 -8.84 19.21
CA ALA A 256 -10.85 -9.73 20.25
C ALA A 256 -9.43 -9.38 20.77
N LYS A 257 -8.86 -8.20 20.43
CA LYS A 257 -7.50 -7.75 20.77
C LYS A 257 -6.39 -8.68 20.26
N LYS A 258 -6.63 -9.39 19.17
CA LYS A 258 -5.65 -10.28 18.56
C LYS A 258 -4.73 -9.51 17.63
N ILE A 259 -3.49 -9.96 17.54
CA ILE A 259 -2.56 -9.44 16.53
C ILE A 259 -2.89 -10.04 15.17
N GLY A 260 -2.65 -9.30 14.10
CA GLY A 260 -2.97 -9.83 12.77
C GLY A 260 -2.57 -8.93 11.62
N TYR A 261 -2.67 -9.54 10.45
CA TYR A 261 -2.34 -8.98 9.15
C TYR A 261 -3.56 -9.06 8.23
N ASN A 262 -3.81 -8.00 7.50
CA ASN A 262 -4.83 -7.94 6.47
C ASN A 262 -4.19 -7.60 5.12
N PHE A 263 -4.32 -8.50 4.14
CA PHE A 263 -3.69 -8.40 2.83
C PHE A 263 -4.75 -8.29 1.74
N ALA A 264 -4.52 -7.44 0.74
CA ALA A 264 -5.36 -7.39 -0.45
C ALA A 264 -4.55 -7.02 -1.70
N ASN A 265 -4.89 -7.60 -2.85
CA ASN A 265 -4.52 -7.05 -4.13
C ASN A 265 -5.55 -6.01 -4.57
N MET A 266 -5.10 -4.94 -5.23
CA MET A 266 -5.95 -3.78 -5.52
C MET A 266 -5.90 -3.34 -6.98
N ASN A 267 -5.00 -3.87 -7.80
CA ASN A 267 -4.87 -3.48 -9.19
C ASN A 267 -5.95 -4.18 -10.04
N GLY A 268 -6.45 -3.51 -11.07
CA GLY A 268 -7.57 -4.02 -11.88
C GLY A 268 -8.93 -3.83 -11.19
N LEU A 269 -9.15 -2.66 -10.58
CA LEU A 269 -10.38 -2.32 -9.85
C LEU A 269 -11.65 -2.45 -10.70
N GLU A 270 -11.53 -2.36 -12.01
CA GLU A 270 -12.65 -2.59 -12.97
C GLU A 270 -13.24 -4.00 -12.89
N ALA A 271 -12.48 -4.96 -12.37
CA ALA A 271 -12.99 -6.31 -12.14
C ALA A 271 -13.85 -6.42 -10.88
N TYR A 272 -13.63 -5.55 -9.89
CA TYR A 272 -14.27 -5.65 -8.57
C TYR A 272 -15.79 -5.65 -8.66
N HIS A 273 -16.43 -6.72 -8.20
CA HIS A 273 -17.87 -6.96 -8.22
C HIS A 273 -18.50 -6.90 -9.64
N THR A 274 -17.76 -7.32 -10.65
CA THR A 274 -18.23 -7.41 -12.04
C THR A 274 -17.95 -8.77 -12.63
N GLU A 275 -18.60 -9.11 -13.75
CA GLU A 275 -18.34 -10.36 -14.47
C GLU A 275 -16.92 -10.49 -15.05
N ILE A 276 -16.10 -9.41 -14.98
CA ILE A 276 -14.67 -9.45 -15.33
C ILE A 276 -13.88 -10.25 -14.30
N ASP A 277 -14.33 -10.32 -13.03
CA ASP A 277 -13.70 -11.11 -11.99
C ASP A 277 -13.97 -12.61 -12.14
N ARG A 278 -13.35 -13.19 -13.15
CA ARG A 278 -13.44 -14.59 -13.55
C ARG A 278 -12.06 -15.22 -13.75
N VAL A 279 -12.01 -16.54 -13.71
CA VAL A 279 -10.76 -17.32 -13.77
C VAL A 279 -9.91 -17.01 -15.00
N GLU A 280 -10.52 -16.72 -16.15
CA GLU A 280 -9.81 -16.38 -17.39
C GLU A 280 -9.01 -15.07 -17.29
N ASN A 281 -9.42 -14.19 -16.39
CA ASN A 281 -8.77 -12.90 -16.12
C ASN A 281 -7.90 -12.93 -14.86
N SER A 282 -7.69 -14.11 -14.28
CA SER A 282 -6.90 -14.26 -13.05
C SER A 282 -5.41 -14.15 -13.31
N ASP A 283 -4.68 -13.59 -12.35
CA ASP A 283 -3.22 -13.47 -12.37
C ASP A 283 -2.57 -14.49 -11.43
N ALA A 284 -1.94 -15.50 -12.01
CA ALA A 284 -1.16 -16.49 -11.26
C ALA A 284 0.00 -15.86 -10.46
N GLY A 285 0.53 -14.71 -10.90
CA GLY A 285 1.54 -13.96 -10.19
C GLY A 285 1.03 -13.39 -8.88
N THR A 286 -0.21 -12.90 -8.86
CA THR A 286 -0.89 -12.42 -7.65
C THR A 286 -1.08 -13.55 -6.64
N ILE A 287 -1.60 -14.70 -7.08
CA ILE A 287 -1.78 -15.89 -6.22
C ILE A 287 -0.43 -16.35 -5.65
N ARG A 288 0.61 -16.40 -6.50
CA ARG A 288 1.98 -16.74 -6.08
C ARG A 288 2.49 -15.78 -5.02
N HIS A 289 2.21 -14.51 -5.18
CA HIS A 289 2.64 -13.51 -4.21
C HIS A 289 1.90 -13.65 -2.88
N PHE A 290 0.58 -13.91 -2.86
CA PHE A 290 -0.14 -14.28 -1.63
C PHE A 290 0.48 -15.50 -0.95
N GLY A 291 0.80 -16.55 -1.72
CA GLY A 291 1.50 -17.72 -1.20
C GLY A 291 2.85 -17.41 -0.59
N SER A 292 3.57 -16.42 -1.15
CA SER A 292 4.85 -15.94 -0.59
C SER A 292 4.73 -15.22 0.75
N TYR A 293 3.52 -14.80 1.14
CA TYR A 293 3.21 -14.28 2.48
C TYR A 293 2.70 -15.38 3.39
N ALA A 294 1.62 -16.06 2.97
CA ALA A 294 0.90 -17.01 3.80
C ALA A 294 1.80 -18.16 4.27
N PHE A 295 2.46 -18.85 3.35
CA PHE A 295 3.21 -20.07 3.68
C PHE A 295 4.41 -19.81 4.63
N PRO A 296 5.36 -18.89 4.36
CA PRO A 296 6.48 -18.66 5.25
C PRO A 296 6.06 -18.07 6.61
N LEU A 297 5.06 -17.18 6.64
CA LEU A 297 4.56 -16.62 7.89
C LEU A 297 3.93 -17.72 8.76
N VAL A 298 3.02 -18.51 8.22
CA VAL A 298 2.39 -19.60 8.99
C VAL A 298 3.44 -20.62 9.44
N LYS A 299 4.42 -20.96 8.58
CA LYS A 299 5.54 -21.82 8.93
C LYS A 299 6.36 -21.25 10.10
N LYS A 300 6.57 -19.93 10.17
CA LYS A 300 7.24 -19.29 11.31
C LYS A 300 6.38 -19.38 12.57
N TYR A 301 5.12 -18.96 12.49
CA TYR A 301 4.20 -18.92 13.65
C TYR A 301 3.84 -20.30 14.19
N MET A 302 3.72 -21.32 13.34
CA MET A 302 3.36 -22.67 13.79
C MET A 302 4.39 -23.30 14.73
N MET A 303 5.62 -22.79 14.75
CA MET A 303 6.72 -23.30 15.57
C MET A 303 7.09 -22.38 16.74
N MET A 304 6.46 -21.18 16.86
CA MET A 304 6.74 -20.22 17.94
C MET A 304 6.37 -20.77 19.32
N ASP A 305 7.08 -20.34 20.34
CA ASP A 305 6.71 -20.61 21.71
C ASP A 305 5.85 -19.49 22.31
N ALA A 306 5.27 -19.74 23.50
CA ALA A 306 4.40 -18.77 24.16
C ALA A 306 5.08 -17.43 24.47
N LYS A 307 6.41 -17.44 24.75
CA LYS A 307 7.16 -16.20 25.03
C LYS A 307 7.33 -15.35 23.77
N GLU A 308 7.53 -15.98 22.62
CA GLU A 308 7.61 -15.29 21.33
C GLU A 308 6.28 -14.60 21.00
N PHE A 309 5.13 -15.27 21.19
CA PHE A 309 3.81 -14.65 21.03
C PHE A 309 3.59 -13.49 22.01
N GLN A 310 3.89 -13.72 23.29
CA GLN A 310 3.78 -12.67 24.31
C GLN A 310 4.64 -11.45 23.92
N ALA A 311 5.84 -11.66 23.40
CA ALA A 311 6.70 -10.56 22.96
C ALA A 311 6.09 -9.74 21.81
N LEU A 312 5.30 -10.33 20.91
CA LEU A 312 4.56 -9.61 19.87
C LEU A 312 3.40 -8.80 20.46
N GLU A 313 2.62 -9.41 21.36
CA GLU A 313 1.46 -8.77 22.02
C GLU A 313 1.87 -7.60 22.94
N GLU A 314 3.04 -7.68 23.56
CA GLU A 314 3.60 -6.62 24.43
C GLU A 314 4.22 -5.45 23.68
N SER A 315 4.16 -5.42 22.36
CA SER A 315 4.58 -4.27 21.57
C SER A 315 3.80 -3.02 21.99
N LYS A 316 4.51 -1.88 22.16
CA LYS A 316 3.92 -0.61 22.67
C LYS A 316 4.10 0.54 21.68
N SER A 317 4.22 0.23 20.40
CA SER A 317 4.42 1.23 19.36
C SER A 317 3.91 0.71 18.04
N ASP A 318 3.29 1.58 17.28
CA ASP A 318 3.05 1.32 15.87
C ASP A 318 4.35 1.44 15.06
N ALA A 319 4.40 0.76 13.93
CA ALA A 319 5.49 0.82 12.98
C ALA A 319 5.27 1.91 11.93
N ILE A 320 6.37 2.51 11.49
CA ILE A 320 6.46 3.19 10.21
C ILE A 320 7.21 2.27 9.26
N TYR A 321 6.62 1.98 8.09
CA TYR A 321 7.21 1.04 7.16
C TYR A 321 6.89 1.38 5.71
N PHE A 322 7.85 1.11 4.84
CA PHE A 322 7.75 1.30 3.40
C PHE A 322 8.82 0.49 2.67
N PRO A 323 8.52 -0.07 1.50
CA PRO A 323 9.52 -0.74 0.69
C PRO A 323 10.47 0.25 0.02
N LEU A 324 11.75 -0.10 -0.06
CA LEU A 324 12.72 0.60 -0.90
C LEU A 324 12.85 -0.04 -2.28
N MET A 325 12.71 -1.36 -2.35
CA MET A 325 12.77 -2.16 -3.56
C MET A 325 12.13 -3.53 -3.31
N LYS A 326 12.00 -4.36 -4.33
CA LYS A 326 11.28 -5.66 -4.33
C LYS A 326 11.50 -6.55 -3.09
N LYS A 327 12.68 -6.51 -2.46
CA LYS A 327 13.05 -7.36 -1.32
C LYS A 327 13.44 -6.60 -0.05
N ALA A 328 13.30 -5.30 -0.03
CA ALA A 328 13.78 -4.48 1.08
C ALA A 328 12.66 -3.61 1.65
N LEU A 329 12.21 -3.94 2.83
CA LEU A 329 11.26 -3.18 3.62
C LEU A 329 12.01 -2.44 4.74
N VAL A 330 11.76 -1.15 4.89
CA VAL A 330 12.24 -0.37 6.03
C VAL A 330 11.17 -0.37 7.09
N VAL A 331 11.55 -0.73 8.33
CA VAL A 331 10.65 -0.76 9.48
C VAL A 331 11.29 -0.05 10.65
N TYR A 332 10.59 0.91 11.27
CA TYR A 332 11.02 1.55 12.50
C TYR A 332 9.83 2.00 13.35
N SER A 333 10.08 2.26 14.64
CA SER A 333 9.03 2.71 15.56
C SER A 333 8.51 4.10 15.21
N GLU A 334 7.19 4.31 15.28
CA GLU A 334 6.58 5.64 15.13
C GLU A 334 7.12 6.68 16.12
N LYS A 335 7.69 6.22 17.26
CA LYS A 335 8.33 7.10 18.25
C LYS A 335 9.52 7.88 17.70
N VAL A 336 10.12 7.43 16.60
CA VAL A 336 11.23 8.10 15.91
C VAL A 336 10.76 9.31 15.10
N VAL A 337 9.47 9.40 14.74
CA VAL A 337 8.93 10.46 13.86
C VAL A 337 9.12 11.86 14.48
N ILE A 338 8.75 12.03 15.74
CA ILE A 338 8.87 13.35 16.41
C ILE A 338 10.33 13.77 16.62
N PRO A 339 11.25 12.91 17.11
CA PRO A 339 12.67 13.24 17.13
C PRO A 339 13.24 13.64 15.76
N LEU A 340 12.89 12.91 14.69
CA LEU A 340 13.30 13.26 13.32
C LEU A 340 12.77 14.63 12.88
N MET A 341 11.52 14.94 13.18
CA MET A 341 10.94 16.25 12.93
C MET A 341 11.70 17.37 13.68
N ILE A 342 12.06 17.15 14.94
CA ILE A 342 12.86 18.12 15.72
C ILE A 342 14.23 18.32 15.07
N VAL A 343 14.92 17.25 14.68
CA VAL A 343 16.20 17.34 13.95
C VAL A 343 16.03 18.16 12.66
N LEU A 344 14.97 17.89 11.90
CA LEU A 344 14.65 18.67 10.70
C LEU A 344 14.49 20.16 11.00
N LEU A 345 13.73 20.52 12.05
CA LEU A 345 13.50 21.91 12.42
C LEU A 345 14.79 22.62 12.88
N VAL A 346 15.62 21.95 13.69
CA VAL A 346 16.92 22.49 14.13
C VAL A 346 17.85 22.70 12.93
N LEU A 347 17.94 21.72 12.04
CA LEU A 347 18.73 21.82 10.79
C LEU A 347 18.23 22.96 9.91
N THR A 348 16.92 23.07 9.75
CA THR A 348 16.27 24.16 9.01
C THR A 348 16.63 25.51 9.61
N ALA A 349 16.48 25.69 10.92
CA ALA A 349 16.80 26.96 11.59
C ALA A 349 18.28 27.34 11.42
N ALA A 350 19.19 26.38 11.58
CA ALA A 350 20.63 26.61 11.37
C ALA A 350 20.94 27.06 9.93
N ILE A 351 20.38 26.36 8.94
CA ILE A 351 20.60 26.68 7.52
C ILE A 351 20.01 28.04 7.17
N PHE A 352 18.80 28.36 7.60
CA PHE A 352 18.18 29.65 7.36
C PHE A 352 18.95 30.80 8.02
N PHE A 353 19.48 30.59 9.23
CA PHE A 353 20.39 31.57 9.87
C PHE A 353 21.60 31.88 8.97
N PHE A 354 22.26 30.84 8.42
CA PHE A 354 23.41 31.04 7.52
C PHE A 354 23.03 31.67 6.18
N ILE A 355 21.88 31.29 5.60
CA ILE A 355 21.38 31.84 4.33
C ILE A 355 21.12 33.34 4.48
N PHE A 356 20.45 33.78 5.56
CA PHE A 356 20.18 35.19 5.81
C PHE A 356 21.45 35.97 6.18
N LYS A 357 22.31 35.41 7.03
CA LYS A 357 23.60 36.04 7.38
C LYS A 357 24.47 36.27 6.16
N LYS A 358 24.46 35.35 5.19
CA LYS A 358 25.23 35.49 3.96
C LYS A 358 24.50 36.20 2.82
N GLN A 359 23.29 36.67 3.03
CA GLN A 359 22.45 37.34 2.04
C GLN A 359 22.28 36.53 0.71
N VAL A 360 22.24 35.20 0.81
CA VAL A 360 22.03 34.31 -0.35
C VAL A 360 20.65 34.53 -0.96
N ILE A 361 19.66 34.81 -0.13
CA ILE A 361 18.29 35.10 -0.51
C ILE A 361 17.76 36.34 0.21
N GLN A 362 16.69 36.94 -0.35
CA GLN A 362 15.94 38.04 0.26
C GLN A 362 14.65 37.50 0.86
N ILE A 363 14.29 37.97 2.08
CA ILE A 363 13.05 37.56 2.76
C ILE A 363 11.82 37.77 1.88
N LYS A 364 11.73 38.92 1.21
CA LYS A 364 10.64 39.23 0.27
C LYS A 364 10.60 38.22 -0.90
N GLY A 365 11.75 37.89 -1.48
CA GLY A 365 11.86 36.90 -2.58
C GLY A 365 11.46 35.52 -2.12
N LEU A 366 11.85 35.10 -0.91
CA LEU A 366 11.46 33.84 -0.30
C LEU A 366 9.93 33.75 -0.09
N ALA A 367 9.34 34.77 0.54
CA ALA A 367 7.90 34.81 0.79
C ALA A 367 7.09 34.77 -0.52
N LEU A 368 7.48 35.56 -1.52
CA LEU A 368 6.83 35.56 -2.82
C LEU A 368 6.97 34.20 -3.54
N SER A 369 8.11 33.53 -3.41
CA SER A 369 8.34 32.20 -3.96
C SER A 369 7.46 31.14 -3.30
N PHE A 370 7.32 31.20 -1.97
CA PHE A 370 6.43 30.31 -1.21
C PHE A 370 4.97 30.48 -1.65
N PHE A 371 4.45 31.71 -1.66
CA PHE A 371 3.06 31.96 -2.07
C PHE A 371 2.82 31.65 -3.55
N ALA A 372 3.80 31.86 -4.43
CA ALA A 372 3.70 31.48 -5.82
C ALA A 372 3.62 29.96 -6.00
N MET A 373 4.38 29.20 -5.23
CA MET A 373 4.26 27.73 -5.25
C MET A 373 2.87 27.30 -4.77
N ILE A 374 2.38 27.81 -3.65
CA ILE A 374 1.04 27.49 -3.16
C ILE A 374 -0.03 27.85 -4.20
N GLY A 375 0.04 29.05 -4.77
CA GLY A 375 -0.90 29.49 -5.81
C GLY A 375 -0.86 28.61 -7.06
N SER A 376 0.33 28.14 -7.46
CA SER A 376 0.47 27.20 -8.59
C SER A 376 -0.10 25.82 -8.28
N LEU A 377 0.06 25.31 -7.05
CA LEU A 377 -0.56 24.03 -6.64
C LEU A 377 -2.10 24.11 -6.68
N VAL A 378 -2.66 25.24 -6.21
CA VAL A 378 -4.12 25.48 -6.29
C VAL A 378 -4.58 25.55 -7.75
N ALA A 379 -3.85 26.27 -8.60
CA ALA A 379 -4.17 26.37 -10.03
C ALA A 379 -4.09 25.01 -10.74
N ILE A 380 -3.07 24.20 -10.43
CA ILE A 380 -2.93 22.84 -10.93
C ILE A 380 -4.14 21.99 -10.49
N PHE A 381 -4.52 22.04 -9.21
CA PHE A 381 -5.68 21.30 -8.71
C PHE A 381 -6.95 21.65 -9.48
N ILE A 382 -7.26 22.95 -9.58
CA ILE A 382 -8.46 23.42 -10.28
C ILE A 382 -8.44 22.99 -11.75
N PHE A 383 -7.31 23.19 -12.44
CA PHE A 383 -7.16 22.81 -13.84
C PHE A 383 -7.42 21.31 -14.06
N TYR A 384 -6.76 20.44 -13.28
CA TYR A 384 -6.92 18.99 -13.44
C TYR A 384 -8.29 18.50 -12.96
N PHE A 385 -8.88 19.14 -11.95
CA PHE A 385 -10.24 18.86 -11.52
C PHE A 385 -11.27 19.14 -12.65
N LEU A 386 -11.13 20.27 -13.31
CA LEU A 386 -11.99 20.61 -14.44
C LEU A 386 -11.71 19.71 -15.65
N LEU A 387 -10.43 19.43 -15.92
CA LEU A 387 -10.03 18.59 -17.05
C LEU A 387 -10.59 17.17 -16.94
N ILE A 388 -10.44 16.52 -15.77
CA ILE A 388 -10.94 15.15 -15.60
C ILE A 388 -12.47 15.08 -15.70
N ARG A 389 -13.17 16.09 -15.17
CA ARG A 389 -14.64 16.21 -15.29
C ARG A 389 -15.08 16.43 -16.74
N LEU A 390 -14.34 17.25 -17.48
CA LEU A 390 -14.60 17.47 -18.91
C LEU A 390 -14.39 16.17 -19.70
N LEU A 391 -13.28 15.47 -19.48
CA LEU A 391 -13.03 14.19 -20.14
C LEU A 391 -14.15 13.18 -19.83
N ALA A 392 -14.54 13.04 -18.58
CA ALA A 392 -15.63 12.16 -18.18
C ALA A 392 -16.96 12.51 -18.87
N SER A 393 -17.25 13.80 -19.05
CA SER A 393 -18.47 14.23 -19.74
C SER A 393 -18.45 13.99 -21.26
N VAL A 394 -17.27 14.08 -21.88
CA VAL A 394 -17.12 13.91 -23.35
C VAL A 394 -17.12 12.43 -23.74
N PHE A 395 -16.48 11.58 -22.97
CA PHE A 395 -16.38 10.15 -23.28
C PHE A 395 -17.56 9.33 -22.77
N ASN A 396 -18.50 9.96 -22.06
CA ASN A 396 -19.73 9.35 -21.53
C ASN A 396 -19.47 8.08 -20.66
N ASP A 397 -18.21 7.88 -20.26
CA ASP A 397 -17.73 6.77 -19.44
C ASP A 397 -17.55 7.29 -18.02
N GLY A 398 -18.58 7.24 -17.33
CA GLY A 398 -18.01 8.07 -16.48
C GLY A 398 -18.19 7.94 -15.03
N ILE A 399 -19.17 7.48 -14.41
CA ILE A 399 -19.24 7.30 -12.96
C ILE A 399 -19.76 5.89 -12.73
N ASP A 400 -18.90 5.05 -12.19
CA ASP A 400 -19.33 3.73 -11.78
C ASP A 400 -20.23 3.79 -10.53
N LYS A 401 -20.67 2.66 -10.05
CA LYS A 401 -21.53 2.54 -8.85
C LYS A 401 -20.92 3.13 -7.56
N TYR A 402 -19.60 3.40 -7.56
CA TYR A 402 -18.84 4.00 -6.44
C TYR A 402 -18.57 5.50 -6.61
N ASN A 403 -19.17 6.15 -7.60
CA ASN A 403 -18.89 7.54 -8.00
C ASN A 403 -17.41 7.78 -8.39
N MET A 404 -16.73 6.77 -8.89
CA MET A 404 -15.37 6.86 -9.40
C MET A 404 -15.37 7.04 -10.92
N ILE A 405 -14.46 7.87 -11.42
CA ILE A 405 -14.24 8.05 -12.86
C ILE A 405 -13.24 6.98 -13.29
N MET A 406 -13.59 6.22 -14.33
CA MET A 406 -12.71 5.24 -14.97
C MET A 406 -12.92 5.32 -16.49
N PHE A 407 -11.82 5.23 -17.24
CA PHE A 407 -11.82 5.13 -18.70
C PHE A 407 -11.32 3.76 -19.17
N GLY A 408 -11.36 2.78 -18.27
CA GLY A 408 -10.93 1.41 -18.53
C GLY A 408 -9.47 1.32 -18.97
N PRO A 409 -9.15 0.65 -20.08
CA PRO A 409 -7.76 0.45 -20.52
C PRO A 409 -7.03 1.74 -20.89
N TYR A 410 -7.72 2.88 -21.00
CA TYR A 410 -7.12 4.18 -21.31
C TYR A 410 -6.61 4.94 -20.08
N ASP A 411 -7.01 4.54 -18.86
CA ASP A 411 -6.63 5.20 -17.61
C ASP A 411 -5.11 5.41 -17.48
N PRO A 412 -4.24 4.40 -17.68
CA PRO A 412 -2.81 4.59 -17.56
C PRO A 412 -2.24 5.59 -18.58
N THR A 413 -2.80 5.62 -19.80
CA THR A 413 -2.35 6.54 -20.84
C THR A 413 -2.75 7.97 -20.51
N ILE A 414 -4.01 8.18 -20.10
CA ILE A 414 -4.51 9.50 -19.71
C ILE A 414 -3.74 10.03 -18.51
N LEU A 415 -3.53 9.19 -17.49
CA LEU A 415 -2.74 9.56 -16.29
C LEU A 415 -1.31 9.94 -16.67
N THR A 416 -0.66 9.15 -17.52
CA THR A 416 0.70 9.45 -17.99
C THR A 416 0.78 10.81 -18.69
N LEU A 417 -0.16 11.10 -19.60
CA LEU A 417 -0.23 12.40 -20.28
C LEU A 417 -0.46 13.55 -19.30
N MET A 418 -1.31 13.35 -18.29
CA MET A 418 -1.56 14.34 -17.25
C MET A 418 -0.31 14.60 -16.41
N VAL A 419 0.41 13.57 -15.99
CA VAL A 419 1.68 13.70 -15.25
C VAL A 419 2.72 14.44 -16.07
N LEU A 420 2.89 14.09 -17.36
CA LEU A 420 3.81 14.78 -18.25
C LEU A 420 3.44 16.26 -18.43
N LEU A 421 2.16 16.56 -18.62
CA LEU A 421 1.68 17.95 -18.72
C LEU A 421 1.96 18.72 -17.42
N ALA A 422 1.79 18.12 -16.26
CA ALA A 422 2.12 18.73 -14.96
C ALA A 422 3.61 19.05 -14.86
N ILE A 423 4.50 18.13 -15.23
CA ILE A 423 5.95 18.33 -15.22
C ILE A 423 6.36 19.48 -16.18
N VAL A 424 5.81 19.49 -17.38
CA VAL A 424 6.06 20.55 -18.38
C VAL A 424 5.59 21.91 -17.86
N SER A 425 4.41 21.96 -17.26
CA SER A 425 3.85 23.18 -16.65
C SER A 425 4.76 23.70 -15.53
N CYS A 426 5.23 22.81 -14.65
CA CYS A 426 6.18 23.13 -13.60
C CYS A 426 7.49 23.69 -14.17
N PHE A 427 8.01 23.11 -15.25
CA PHE A 427 9.24 23.57 -15.88
C PHE A 427 9.15 25.02 -16.38
N PHE A 428 8.08 25.36 -17.10
CA PHE A 428 7.88 26.73 -17.58
C PHE A 428 7.62 27.70 -16.42
N PHE A 429 6.85 27.28 -15.44
CA PHE A 429 6.58 28.09 -14.25
C PHE A 429 7.86 28.39 -13.46
N VAL A 430 8.72 27.40 -13.19
CA VAL A 430 10.00 27.60 -12.51
C VAL A 430 10.89 28.58 -13.28
N LYS A 431 10.97 28.43 -14.60
CA LYS A 431 11.74 29.37 -15.42
C LYS A 431 11.23 30.81 -15.33
N TRP A 432 9.91 30.97 -15.40
CA TRP A 432 9.29 32.29 -15.32
C TRP A 432 9.52 32.95 -13.94
N ILE A 433 9.28 32.22 -12.86
CA ILE A 433 9.45 32.71 -11.48
C ILE A 433 10.92 33.00 -11.18
N SER A 434 11.82 32.11 -11.56
CA SER A 434 13.26 32.29 -11.33
C SER A 434 13.83 33.51 -12.05
N LYS A 435 13.30 33.86 -13.22
CA LYS A 435 13.65 35.08 -13.94
C LYS A 435 13.18 36.34 -13.17
N LYS A 436 12.04 36.25 -12.49
CA LYS A 436 11.41 37.37 -11.80
C LYS A 436 11.99 37.62 -10.40
N TRP A 437 12.26 36.57 -9.64
CA TRP A 437 12.65 36.67 -8.22
C TRP A 437 13.99 36.01 -7.89
N GLY A 438 14.69 35.49 -8.89
CA GLY A 438 15.97 34.80 -8.74
C GLY A 438 15.81 33.30 -8.47
N PRO A 439 16.72 32.49 -9.03
CA PRO A 439 16.62 31.03 -8.95
C PRO A 439 16.82 30.48 -7.52
N ALA A 440 17.72 31.09 -6.72
CA ALA A 440 17.96 30.69 -5.34
C ALA A 440 16.72 30.90 -4.44
N ASN A 441 16.03 32.06 -4.57
CA ASN A 441 14.83 32.35 -3.80
C ASN A 441 13.74 31.31 -4.06
N PHE A 442 13.54 30.91 -5.32
CA PHE A 442 12.52 29.92 -5.65
C PHE A 442 12.93 28.52 -5.20
N ALA A 443 14.20 28.11 -5.39
CA ALA A 443 14.70 26.82 -4.95
C ALA A 443 14.56 26.64 -3.43
N ILE A 444 14.91 27.65 -2.64
CA ILE A 444 14.73 27.62 -1.18
C ILE A 444 13.24 27.74 -0.80
N GLY A 445 12.43 28.52 -1.53
CA GLY A 445 10.99 28.62 -1.32
C GLY A 445 10.26 27.29 -1.45
N THR A 446 10.66 26.45 -2.41
CA THR A 446 10.10 25.08 -2.53
C THR A 446 10.43 24.19 -1.34
N GLN A 447 11.61 24.38 -0.72
CA GLN A 447 12.00 23.64 0.50
C GLN A 447 11.07 23.96 1.67
N VAL A 448 10.66 25.24 1.81
CA VAL A 448 9.74 25.66 2.89
C VAL A 448 8.41 24.90 2.79
N VAL A 449 7.89 24.69 1.59
CA VAL A 449 6.66 23.90 1.39
C VAL A 449 6.88 22.44 1.83
N TRP A 450 7.99 21.82 1.46
CA TRP A 450 8.32 20.47 1.86
C TRP A 450 8.53 20.33 3.38
N ILE A 451 9.19 21.30 4.01
CA ILE A 451 9.34 21.35 5.47
C ILE A 451 7.97 21.44 6.14
N ALA A 452 7.08 22.30 5.63
CA ALA A 452 5.72 22.41 6.16
C ALA A 452 4.94 21.08 6.03
N LEU A 453 5.06 20.39 4.88
CA LEU A 453 4.45 19.07 4.67
C LEU A 453 5.06 18.02 5.60
N ALA A 454 6.39 18.02 5.79
CA ALA A 454 7.07 17.10 6.70
C ALA A 454 6.60 17.30 8.15
N VAL A 455 6.47 18.55 8.61
CA VAL A 455 5.96 18.87 9.96
C VAL A 455 4.49 18.47 10.09
N MET A 456 3.67 18.86 9.12
CA MET A 456 2.24 18.55 9.12
C MET A 456 2.01 17.04 9.19
N THR A 457 2.67 16.28 8.32
CA THR A 457 2.51 14.81 8.30
C THR A 457 3.06 14.14 9.54
N SER A 458 4.18 14.62 10.10
CA SER A 458 4.73 14.10 11.36
C SER A 458 3.79 14.29 12.55
N LEU A 459 2.94 15.32 12.53
CA LEU A 459 1.99 15.60 13.60
C LEU A 459 0.62 14.93 13.40
N THR A 460 0.15 14.82 12.15
CA THR A 460 -1.23 14.43 11.85
C THR A 460 -1.37 13.10 11.11
N PHE A 461 -0.30 12.68 10.41
CA PHE A 461 -0.31 11.54 9.47
C PHE A 461 1.05 10.83 9.49
N LYS A 462 1.42 10.27 10.65
CA LYS A 462 2.76 9.72 10.89
C LYS A 462 3.17 8.67 9.85
N GLY A 463 2.24 7.84 9.40
CA GLY A 463 2.48 6.77 8.43
C GLY A 463 3.01 7.21 7.07
N ILE A 464 2.87 8.51 6.69
CA ILE A 464 3.43 9.06 5.44
C ILE A 464 4.60 10.02 5.69
N SER A 465 4.89 10.37 6.95
CA SER A 465 5.85 11.43 7.28
C SER A 465 7.24 11.22 6.69
N TYR A 466 7.68 9.96 6.56
CA TYR A 466 8.96 9.56 5.96
C TYR A 466 9.13 10.10 4.53
N ALA A 467 8.04 10.12 3.76
CA ALA A 467 8.07 10.51 2.35
C ALA A 467 8.39 11.99 2.14
N PHE A 468 8.18 12.83 3.15
CA PHE A 468 8.53 14.25 3.14
C PHE A 468 9.78 14.54 3.99
N THR A 469 9.91 13.92 5.15
CA THR A 469 10.99 14.22 6.11
C THR A 469 12.36 13.78 5.57
N ILE A 470 12.46 12.56 5.02
CA ILE A 470 13.73 12.02 4.54
C ILE A 470 14.31 12.83 3.36
N PRO A 471 13.55 13.14 2.28
CA PRO A 471 14.07 13.93 1.17
C PRO A 471 14.54 15.32 1.61
N VAL A 472 13.81 15.98 2.51
CA VAL A 472 14.18 17.32 2.98
C VAL A 472 15.46 17.29 3.81
N ILE A 473 15.60 16.34 4.76
CA ILE A 473 16.83 16.23 5.57
C ILE A 473 18.04 16.00 4.66
N ILE A 474 17.95 15.06 3.72
CA ILE A 474 19.03 14.77 2.77
C ILE A 474 19.39 16.02 1.97
N SER A 475 18.41 16.72 1.42
CA SER A 475 18.62 17.92 0.64
C SER A 475 19.25 19.04 1.45
N LEU A 476 18.75 19.30 2.66
CA LEU A 476 19.30 20.34 3.53
C LEU A 476 20.77 20.05 3.86
N LEU A 477 21.13 18.81 4.14
CA LEU A 477 22.52 18.43 4.39
C LEU A 477 23.42 18.62 3.17
N LEU A 478 22.92 18.24 1.99
CA LEU A 478 23.70 18.36 0.75
C LEU A 478 23.85 19.80 0.23
N ILE A 479 22.98 20.72 0.63
CA ILE A 479 23.07 22.11 0.19
C ILE A 479 24.08 22.93 1.01
N ILE A 480 24.44 22.49 2.22
CA ILE A 480 25.34 23.20 3.14
C ILE A 480 26.69 23.57 2.48
N PRO A 481 27.42 22.66 1.83
CA PRO A 481 28.71 22.98 1.21
C PRO A 481 28.60 24.05 0.12
N ILE A 482 27.48 24.09 -0.61
CA ILE A 482 27.22 25.11 -1.63
C ILE A 482 27.04 26.49 -0.95
N LEU A 483 26.20 26.55 0.10
CA LEU A 483 25.96 27.76 0.86
C LEU A 483 27.22 28.30 1.55
N LEU A 484 28.12 27.40 1.97
CA LEU A 484 29.42 27.74 2.55
C LEU A 484 30.46 28.13 1.50
N LYS A 485 30.15 28.02 0.19
CA LYS A 485 31.05 28.28 -0.94
C LYS A 485 32.35 27.47 -0.87
N VAL A 486 32.24 26.21 -0.44
CA VAL A 486 33.41 25.33 -0.35
C VAL A 486 33.92 24.98 -1.76
N ASN A 487 35.23 25.09 -2.01
CA ASN A 487 35.80 24.95 -3.35
C ASN A 487 35.48 23.62 -4.03
N TRP A 488 35.39 22.51 -3.28
CA TRP A 488 35.05 21.20 -3.84
C TRP A 488 33.53 21.05 -4.12
N ALA A 489 32.68 21.93 -3.58
CA ALA A 489 31.22 21.88 -3.78
C ALA A 489 30.80 22.47 -5.17
N LYS A 490 31.60 22.20 -6.20
CA LYS A 490 31.38 22.63 -7.60
C LYS A 490 31.42 21.41 -8.54
N GLY A 491 30.95 21.60 -9.75
CA GLY A 491 31.06 20.58 -10.79
C GLY A 491 30.34 19.27 -10.47
N VAL A 492 31.08 18.22 -10.13
CA VAL A 492 30.50 16.88 -9.83
C VAL A 492 29.56 16.92 -8.62
N TYR A 493 29.82 17.75 -7.62
CA TYR A 493 28.97 17.85 -6.43
C TYR A 493 27.55 18.33 -6.74
N HIS A 494 27.34 19.13 -7.79
CA HIS A 494 25.99 19.51 -8.22
C HIS A 494 25.14 18.29 -8.61
N TYR A 495 25.75 17.25 -9.19
CA TYR A 495 25.04 15.99 -9.48
C TYR A 495 24.63 15.25 -8.20
N VAL A 496 25.48 15.30 -7.15
CA VAL A 496 25.15 14.70 -5.84
C VAL A 496 23.96 15.42 -5.21
N VAL A 497 23.93 16.76 -5.26
CA VAL A 497 22.80 17.55 -4.74
C VAL A 497 21.50 17.24 -5.48
N VAL A 498 21.56 17.16 -6.82
CA VAL A 498 20.40 16.79 -7.63
C VAL A 498 19.95 15.36 -7.31
N ALA A 499 20.88 14.41 -7.20
CA ALA A 499 20.55 13.04 -6.83
C ALA A 499 19.90 12.93 -5.44
N GLY A 500 20.37 13.73 -4.47
CA GLY A 500 19.83 13.80 -3.13
C GLY A 500 18.38 14.31 -3.03
N TRP A 501 17.88 14.94 -4.10
CA TRP A 501 16.46 15.25 -4.25
C TRP A 501 15.71 14.23 -5.08
N VAL A 502 16.22 13.94 -6.28
CA VAL A 502 15.54 13.07 -7.25
C VAL A 502 15.27 11.70 -6.67
N VAL A 503 16.31 11.07 -6.09
CA VAL A 503 16.18 9.68 -5.62
C VAL A 503 15.19 9.55 -4.47
N PRO A 504 15.35 10.22 -3.31
CA PRO A 504 14.45 9.97 -2.19
C PRO A 504 13.01 10.47 -2.46
N SER A 505 12.82 11.59 -3.16
CA SER A 505 11.47 12.09 -3.42
C SER A 505 10.68 11.20 -4.38
N ILE A 506 11.29 10.68 -5.43
CA ILE A 506 10.63 9.78 -6.37
C ILE A 506 10.46 8.40 -5.74
N LEU A 507 11.53 7.84 -5.11
CA LEU A 507 11.50 6.50 -4.54
C LEU A 507 10.42 6.34 -3.46
N LEU A 508 10.16 7.40 -2.68
CA LEU A 508 9.23 7.35 -1.55
C LEU A 508 7.81 7.83 -1.92
N LEU A 509 7.65 8.80 -2.84
CA LEU A 509 6.34 9.33 -3.17
C LEU A 509 5.69 8.67 -4.39
N ALA A 510 6.44 8.22 -5.40
CA ALA A 510 5.84 7.63 -6.59
C ALA A 510 5.05 6.34 -6.29
N PRO A 511 5.52 5.42 -5.42
CA PRO A 511 4.71 4.27 -5.00
C PRO A 511 3.42 4.66 -4.28
N ILE A 512 3.48 5.67 -3.43
CA ILE A 512 2.29 6.19 -2.73
C ILE A 512 1.27 6.73 -3.74
N MET A 513 1.74 7.49 -4.74
CA MET A 513 0.88 7.99 -5.82
C MET A 513 0.24 6.84 -6.60
N TYR A 514 0.99 5.79 -6.87
CA TYR A 514 0.47 4.60 -7.52
C TYR A 514 -0.58 3.88 -6.67
N LEU A 515 -0.32 3.67 -5.37
CA LEU A 515 -1.28 3.08 -4.44
C LEU A 515 -2.58 3.89 -4.37
N MET A 516 -2.47 5.21 -4.34
CA MET A 516 -3.64 6.08 -4.38
C MET A 516 -4.41 5.92 -5.69
N TYR A 517 -3.72 5.82 -6.82
CA TYR A 517 -4.34 5.62 -8.13
C TYR A 517 -5.09 4.29 -8.21
N ILE A 518 -4.48 3.17 -7.82
CA ILE A 518 -5.17 1.86 -7.87
C ILE A 518 -6.32 1.75 -6.87
N ALA A 519 -6.28 2.50 -5.76
CA ALA A 519 -7.35 2.52 -4.78
C ALA A 519 -8.54 3.43 -5.15
N LEU A 520 -8.28 4.54 -5.84
CA LEU A 520 -9.26 5.62 -6.06
C LEU A 520 -9.40 6.01 -7.54
N THR A 521 -8.80 5.23 -8.44
CA THR A 521 -8.85 5.40 -9.90
C THR A 521 -8.26 6.74 -10.38
N ILE A 522 -8.52 7.07 -11.64
CA ILE A 522 -8.14 8.37 -12.21
C ILE A 522 -8.94 9.53 -11.60
N SER A 523 -9.98 9.25 -10.82
CA SER A 523 -10.76 10.27 -10.11
C SER A 523 -9.90 11.22 -9.28
N ILE A 524 -8.76 10.72 -8.74
CA ILE A 524 -7.83 11.52 -7.94
C ILE A 524 -6.73 12.21 -8.75
N ALA A 525 -6.82 12.23 -10.08
CA ALA A 525 -5.83 12.88 -10.93
C ALA A 525 -5.46 14.32 -10.50
N PRO A 526 -6.38 15.16 -9.98
CA PRO A 526 -6.01 16.47 -9.43
C PRO A 526 -4.99 16.38 -8.28
N ILE A 527 -5.15 15.40 -7.38
CA ILE A 527 -4.23 15.17 -6.26
C ILE A 527 -2.89 14.64 -6.77
N LEU A 528 -2.92 13.69 -7.73
CA LEU A 528 -1.70 13.15 -8.34
C LEU A 528 -0.91 14.23 -9.09
N ALA A 529 -1.59 15.17 -9.74
CA ALA A 529 -0.96 16.32 -10.38
C ALA A 529 -0.29 17.25 -9.36
N ILE A 530 -0.93 17.52 -8.21
CA ILE A 530 -0.32 18.26 -7.09
C ILE A 530 0.94 17.53 -6.58
N LEU A 531 0.86 16.23 -6.30
CA LEU A 531 1.99 15.45 -5.82
C LEU A 531 3.14 15.43 -6.85
N THR A 532 2.80 15.30 -8.14
CA THR A 532 3.77 15.46 -9.24
C THR A 532 4.45 16.83 -9.19
N ALA A 533 3.69 17.90 -9.00
CA ALA A 533 4.24 19.25 -8.91
C ALA A 533 5.08 19.46 -7.64
N ILE A 534 4.68 18.90 -6.51
CA ILE A 534 5.45 18.90 -5.26
C ILE A 534 6.82 18.26 -5.46
N ILE A 535 6.92 17.15 -6.21
CA ILE A 535 8.19 16.49 -6.56
C ILE A 535 8.98 17.34 -7.58
N ALA A 536 8.32 17.79 -8.65
CA ALA A 536 8.96 18.42 -9.79
C ALA A 536 9.52 19.84 -9.48
N PHE A 537 8.79 20.64 -8.69
CA PHE A 537 9.22 22.02 -8.39
C PHE A 537 10.60 22.11 -7.75
N PRO A 538 10.92 21.42 -6.64
CA PRO A 538 12.26 21.52 -6.06
C PRO A 538 13.33 20.96 -6.95
N ILE A 539 13.08 19.85 -7.65
CA ILE A 539 14.06 19.26 -8.58
C ILE A 539 14.42 20.26 -9.67
N ILE A 540 13.42 20.83 -10.36
CA ILE A 540 13.63 21.78 -11.45
C ILE A 540 14.27 23.07 -10.93
N ALA A 541 13.82 23.55 -9.77
CA ALA A 541 14.32 24.80 -9.16
C ALA A 541 15.79 24.68 -8.73
N ILE A 542 16.18 23.57 -8.10
CA ILE A 542 17.57 23.29 -7.72
C ILE A 542 18.45 23.17 -8.95
N VAL A 543 18.04 22.40 -9.96
CA VAL A 543 18.78 22.29 -11.24
C VAL A 543 18.97 23.68 -11.86
N ASN A 544 17.92 24.50 -11.89
CA ASN A 544 17.97 25.85 -12.45
C ASN A 544 18.90 26.77 -11.64
N TRP A 545 18.88 26.69 -10.30
CA TRP A 545 19.78 27.46 -9.44
C TRP A 545 21.23 27.06 -9.63
N LEU A 546 21.55 25.76 -9.57
CA LEU A 546 22.92 25.25 -9.75
C LEU A 546 23.50 25.56 -11.14
N MET A 547 22.64 25.61 -12.17
CA MET A 547 23.04 26.04 -13.51
C MET A 547 23.38 27.54 -13.56
N ALA A 548 22.69 28.37 -12.76
CA ALA A 548 22.99 29.81 -12.70
C ALA A 548 24.29 30.11 -11.92
N GLU A 549 24.56 29.38 -10.83
CA GLU A 549 25.81 29.52 -10.05
C GLU A 549 27.07 29.09 -10.84
N GLY A 550 26.95 28.18 -11.79
CA GLY A 550 28.06 27.75 -12.64
C GLY A 550 28.46 28.79 -13.71
N GLU A 551 27.76 29.93 -13.78
CA GLU A 551 28.09 31.09 -14.64
C GLU A 551 28.75 32.25 -13.88
N ALA A 552 28.64 32.27 -12.55
CA ALA A 552 29.32 33.21 -11.69
C ALA A 552 30.67 32.65 -11.16
#